data_444c35177bb946136a21b3b925940f66
#
_entry.id   444c35177bb946136a21b3b925940f66
#
_cell.length_a   1.000
_cell.length_b   1.000
_cell.length_c   1.000
_cell.angle_alpha   90.00
_cell.angle_beta   90.00
_cell.angle_gamma   90.00
#
_symmetry.space_group_name_H-M   'P 1'
#
loop_
_entity.id
_entity.type
_entity.pdbx_description
1 polymer ?
#
loop_
_entity_poly.entity_id
_entity_poly.type
_entity_poly.pdbx_seq_one_letter_code
_entity_poly.pdbx_strand_id
1 'polypeptide(L)'
;MYHNDYIDAVTEYLRRYREFSQYIANVKTDIDECQRMLELEASPAASSMSPTGGCGGGEKVSQEERMYMQREDLQRKIRKYRADLQQIEPLIRRLDSSMASLKDINETDARILESRYIDDASWESTARYACCSVGSCRRRARTALKTLTGMMFGPDAVPMQTSVVFFKR
;
A
#
# COMPACT_ATOMS: atom_id res chain seq x y z
N MET A 1 4.84 -19.15 -11.78
CA MET A 1 4.03 -17.95 -12.11
C MET A 1 4.46 -17.50 -13.50
N TYR A 2 3.54 -17.25 -14.42
CA TYR A 2 3.86 -16.89 -15.80
C TYR A 2 4.08 -15.38 -15.90
N HIS A 3 4.84 -14.92 -16.93
CA HIS A 3 5.11 -13.49 -17.14
C HIS A 3 3.83 -12.61 -17.19
N ASN A 4 2.74 -13.11 -17.78
CA ASN A 4 1.47 -12.39 -17.82
C ASN A 4 0.89 -12.13 -16.44
N ASP A 5 1.03 -13.07 -15.50
CA ASP A 5 0.51 -12.92 -14.13
C ASP A 5 1.16 -11.75 -13.39
N TYR A 6 2.45 -11.50 -13.64
CA TYR A 6 3.15 -10.35 -13.06
C TYR A 6 2.68 -9.02 -13.66
N ILE A 7 2.42 -8.99 -14.98
CA ILE A 7 1.88 -7.80 -15.65
C ILE A 7 0.47 -7.49 -15.13
N ASP A 8 -0.35 -8.52 -14.96
CA ASP A 8 -1.70 -8.37 -14.43
C ASP A 8 -1.67 -7.89 -12.97
N ALA A 9 -0.76 -8.42 -12.15
CA ALA A 9 -0.54 -7.95 -10.78
C ALA A 9 -0.12 -6.47 -10.74
N VAL A 10 0.85 -6.05 -11.57
CA VAL A 10 1.28 -4.64 -11.65
C VAL A 10 0.14 -3.74 -12.12
N THR A 11 -0.64 -4.20 -13.09
CA THR A 11 -1.82 -3.47 -13.59
C THR A 11 -2.84 -3.26 -12.47
N GLU A 12 -3.07 -4.28 -11.65
CA GLU A 12 -3.98 -4.20 -10.52
C GLU A 12 -3.43 -3.28 -9.41
N TYR A 13 -2.12 -3.31 -9.15
CA TYR A 13 -1.50 -2.39 -8.19
C TYR A 13 -1.62 -0.93 -8.63
N LEU A 14 -1.45 -0.64 -9.91
CA LEU A 14 -1.65 0.71 -10.45
C LEU A 14 -3.11 1.18 -10.31
N ARG A 15 -4.08 0.31 -10.61
CA ARG A 15 -5.52 0.63 -10.48
C ARG A 15 -5.92 0.92 -9.06
N ARG A 16 -5.38 0.16 -8.10
CA ARG A 16 -5.70 0.28 -6.69
C ARG A 16 -4.71 1.17 -5.92
N TYR A 17 -3.83 1.86 -6.64
CA TYR A 17 -2.79 2.68 -6.02
C TYR A 17 -3.34 3.70 -5.03
N ARG A 18 -4.41 4.41 -5.40
CA ARG A 18 -5.06 5.42 -4.54
C ARG A 18 -5.70 4.79 -3.30
N GLU A 19 -6.34 3.62 -3.47
CA GLU A 19 -6.93 2.88 -2.34
C GLU A 19 -5.86 2.47 -1.33
N PHE A 20 -4.77 1.86 -1.80
CA PHE A 20 -3.68 1.43 -0.93
C PHE A 20 -2.97 2.60 -0.27
N SER A 21 -2.72 3.68 -0.99
CA SER A 21 -2.09 4.89 -0.44
C SER A 21 -2.97 5.52 0.64
N GLN A 22 -4.28 5.60 0.42
CA GLN A 22 -5.23 6.12 1.41
C GLN A 22 -5.33 5.17 2.62
N TYR A 23 -5.37 3.86 2.39
CA TYR A 23 -5.38 2.87 3.47
C TYR A 23 -4.14 2.99 4.36
N ILE A 24 -2.94 3.11 3.76
CA ILE A 24 -1.69 3.32 4.50
C ILE A 24 -1.76 4.59 5.36
N ALA A 25 -2.27 5.69 4.80
CA ALA A 25 -2.42 6.94 5.54
C ALA A 25 -3.40 6.81 6.72
N ASN A 26 -4.55 6.17 6.50
CA ASN A 26 -5.56 5.93 7.53
C ASN A 26 -5.00 5.06 8.67
N VAL A 27 -4.36 3.94 8.33
CA VAL A 27 -3.80 3.02 9.33
C VAL A 27 -2.68 3.69 10.16
N LYS A 28 -1.87 4.55 9.56
CA LYS A 28 -0.89 5.35 10.31
C LYS A 28 -1.57 6.29 11.31
N THR A 29 -2.63 6.97 10.89
CA THR A 29 -3.43 7.82 11.77
C THR A 29 -4.06 7.04 12.91
N ASP A 30 -4.61 5.85 12.63
CA ASP A 30 -5.20 4.97 13.65
C ASP A 30 -4.15 4.49 14.68
N ILE A 31 -2.92 4.18 14.23
CA ILE A 31 -1.82 3.83 15.12
C ILE A 31 -1.48 5.01 16.04
N ASP A 32 -1.34 6.22 15.47
CA ASP A 32 -1.01 7.42 16.23
C ASP A 32 -2.11 7.77 17.25
N GLU A 33 -3.37 7.53 16.90
CA GLU A 33 -4.50 7.73 17.81
C GLU A 33 -4.49 6.70 18.96
N CYS A 34 -4.29 5.42 18.64
CA CYS A 34 -4.18 4.38 19.67
C CYS A 34 -2.98 4.64 20.61
N GLN A 35 -1.86 5.14 20.09
CA GLN A 35 -0.69 5.49 20.90
C GLN A 35 -0.98 6.66 21.83
N ARG A 36 -1.65 7.73 21.34
CA ARG A 36 -2.08 8.84 22.16
C ARG A 36 -3.03 8.43 23.28
N MET A 37 -3.96 7.52 23.00
CA MET A 37 -4.85 6.97 24.04
C MET A 37 -4.06 6.23 25.11
N LEU A 38 -3.06 5.41 24.76
CA LEU A 38 -2.19 4.72 25.70
C LEU A 38 -1.37 5.69 26.58
N GLU A 39 -0.91 6.81 26.01
CA GLU A 39 -0.17 7.83 26.73
C GLU A 39 -1.07 8.61 27.72
N LEU A 40 -2.29 8.93 27.32
CA LEU A 40 -3.29 9.59 28.17
C LEU A 40 -3.67 8.70 29.38
N GLU A 41 -3.85 7.40 29.16
CA GLU A 41 -4.11 6.45 30.24
C GLU A 41 -2.90 6.22 31.16
N ALA A 42 -1.68 6.41 30.67
CA ALA A 42 -0.46 6.33 31.47
C ALA A 42 -0.17 7.59 32.29
N SER A 43 -0.83 8.71 31.94
CA SER A 43 -0.70 9.95 32.71
C SER A 43 -1.41 9.78 34.05
N PRO A 44 -0.79 10.13 35.20
CA PRO A 44 -1.46 10.04 36.49
C PRO A 44 -2.60 11.05 36.51
N ALA A 45 -3.80 10.59 36.13
CA ALA A 45 -5.00 11.36 36.34
C ALA A 45 -5.16 11.57 37.82
N ALA A 46 -5.21 12.84 38.25
CA ALA A 46 -5.52 13.22 39.62
C ALA A 46 -6.75 12.41 40.05
N SER A 47 -6.56 11.54 41.04
CA SER A 47 -7.58 10.67 41.57
C SER A 47 -8.77 11.52 42.03
N SER A 48 -9.80 11.56 41.23
CA SER A 48 -11.12 12.01 41.67
C SER A 48 -11.67 10.91 42.56
N MET A 49 -11.37 10.97 43.83
CA MET A 49 -12.01 10.20 44.87
C MET A 49 -13.47 10.65 44.97
N SER A 50 -14.38 9.97 44.33
CA SER A 50 -15.78 9.98 44.67
C SER A 50 -16.11 8.78 45.52
N PRO A 51 -16.40 8.93 46.80
CA PRO A 51 -16.88 7.84 47.64
C PRO A 51 -18.39 7.71 47.43
N THR A 52 -18.81 6.85 46.50
CA THR A 52 -20.22 6.48 46.47
C THR A 52 -20.32 4.99 46.77
N GLY A 53 -20.66 4.70 48.01
CA GLY A 53 -21.11 3.37 48.45
C GLY A 53 -22.38 2.99 47.73
N GLY A 54 -22.37 1.84 47.05
CA GLY A 54 -23.50 1.20 46.39
C GLY A 54 -23.31 -0.31 46.48
N CYS A 55 -23.99 -0.93 47.43
CA CYS A 55 -24.10 -2.37 47.58
C CYS A 55 -24.94 -2.95 46.44
N GLY A 56 -24.37 -3.81 45.60
CA GLY A 56 -25.06 -4.53 44.53
C GLY A 56 -24.20 -5.68 44.04
N GLY A 57 -24.58 -6.90 44.44
CA GLY A 57 -23.90 -8.11 44.08
C GLY A 57 -24.01 -8.42 42.58
N GLY A 58 -22.92 -8.39 41.92
CA GLY A 58 -22.60 -8.86 40.59
C GLY A 58 -21.09 -8.75 40.48
N GLU A 59 -20.44 -9.69 39.85
CA GLU A 59 -18.99 -9.69 39.62
C GLU A 59 -18.58 -8.42 38.92
N LYS A 60 -18.30 -7.37 39.70
CA LYS A 60 -17.87 -6.08 39.16
C LYS A 60 -16.39 -6.20 38.84
N VAL A 61 -16.09 -6.40 37.56
CA VAL A 61 -14.73 -6.19 37.01
C VAL A 61 -14.20 -4.90 37.63
N SER A 62 -13.07 -4.98 38.31
CA SER A 62 -12.42 -3.85 38.96
C SER A 62 -12.14 -2.75 37.92
N GLN A 63 -12.14 -1.48 38.33
CA GLN A 63 -11.80 -0.38 37.46
C GLN A 63 -10.39 -0.57 36.86
N GLU A 64 -9.46 -1.06 37.65
CA GLU A 64 -8.10 -1.39 37.24
C GLU A 64 -8.06 -2.50 36.18
N GLU A 65 -8.89 -3.52 36.35
CA GLU A 65 -8.99 -4.63 35.38
C GLU A 65 -9.60 -4.19 34.05
N ARG A 66 -10.56 -3.27 34.07
CA ARG A 66 -11.11 -2.64 32.84
C ARG A 66 -10.04 -1.81 32.12
N MET A 67 -9.29 -0.99 32.84
CA MET A 67 -8.19 -0.22 32.28
C MET A 67 -7.11 -1.12 31.69
N TYR A 68 -6.78 -2.21 32.36
CA TYR A 68 -5.81 -3.18 31.86
C TYR A 68 -6.30 -3.83 30.55
N MET A 69 -7.56 -4.26 30.50
CA MET A 69 -8.17 -4.82 29.30
C MET A 69 -8.18 -3.83 28.12
N GLN A 70 -8.56 -2.57 28.38
CA GLN A 70 -8.55 -1.52 27.34
C GLN A 70 -7.13 -1.31 26.77
N ARG A 71 -6.14 -1.22 27.64
CA ARG A 71 -4.74 -1.07 27.24
C ARG A 71 -4.24 -2.26 26.42
N GLU A 72 -4.60 -3.47 26.81
CA GLU A 72 -4.25 -4.67 26.05
C GLU A 72 -4.90 -4.68 24.65
N ASP A 73 -6.16 -4.29 24.57
CA ASP A 73 -6.88 -4.18 23.29
C ASP A 73 -6.28 -3.13 22.36
N LEU A 74 -5.90 -1.96 22.87
CA LEU A 74 -5.21 -0.92 22.10
C LEU A 74 -3.86 -1.44 21.58
N GLN A 75 -3.08 -2.11 22.43
CA GLN A 75 -1.81 -2.70 22.01
C GLN A 75 -1.99 -3.79 20.96
N ARG A 76 -3.06 -4.58 21.05
CA ARG A 76 -3.42 -5.62 20.06
C ARG A 76 -3.78 -4.98 18.72
N LYS A 77 -4.56 -3.89 18.73
CA LYS A 77 -4.89 -3.12 17.51
C LYS A 77 -3.63 -2.58 16.84
N ILE A 78 -2.75 -1.94 17.60
CA ILE A 78 -1.48 -1.41 17.07
C ILE A 78 -0.64 -2.53 16.44
N ARG A 79 -0.52 -3.69 17.10
CA ARG A 79 0.23 -4.83 16.52
C ARG A 79 -0.38 -5.29 15.20
N LYS A 80 -1.71 -5.38 15.12
CA LYS A 80 -2.42 -5.75 13.89
C LYS A 80 -2.17 -4.73 12.77
N TYR A 81 -2.37 -3.44 13.05
CA TYR A 81 -2.16 -2.37 12.08
C TYR A 81 -0.72 -2.32 11.56
N ARG A 82 0.27 -2.52 12.43
CA ARG A 82 1.67 -2.60 12.00
C ARG A 82 1.94 -3.81 11.11
N ALA A 83 1.33 -4.96 11.39
CA ALA A 83 1.46 -6.14 10.55
C ALA A 83 0.85 -5.91 9.16
N ASP A 84 -0.32 -5.26 9.09
CA ASP A 84 -0.97 -4.90 7.83
C ASP A 84 -0.10 -3.94 7.00
N LEU A 85 0.49 -2.91 7.63
CA LEU A 85 1.42 -1.98 6.97
C LEU A 85 2.67 -2.68 6.45
N GLN A 86 3.24 -3.62 7.21
CA GLN A 86 4.43 -4.37 6.79
C GLN A 86 4.21 -5.17 5.50
N GLN A 87 2.98 -5.55 5.19
CA GLN A 87 2.64 -6.27 3.95
C GLN A 87 2.45 -5.32 2.76
N ILE A 88 1.79 -4.19 2.96
CA ILE A 88 1.33 -3.31 1.87
C ILE A 88 2.35 -2.20 1.56
N GLU A 89 2.93 -1.58 2.58
CA GLU A 89 3.81 -0.41 2.40
C GLU A 89 5.05 -0.69 1.56
N PRO A 90 5.76 -1.82 1.70
CA PRO A 90 6.90 -2.14 0.84
C PRO A 90 6.52 -2.29 -0.63
N LEU A 91 5.32 -2.80 -0.92
CA LEU A 91 4.82 -2.97 -2.27
C LEU A 91 4.57 -1.61 -2.94
N ILE A 92 3.86 -0.71 -2.24
CA ILE A 92 3.58 0.64 -2.75
C ILE A 92 4.88 1.43 -2.91
N ARG A 93 5.78 1.38 -1.93
CA ARG A 93 7.10 2.04 -2.03
C ARG A 93 7.91 1.54 -3.24
N ARG A 94 7.85 0.23 -3.54
CA ARG A 94 8.50 -0.35 -4.72
C ARG A 94 7.86 0.15 -6.01
N LEU A 95 6.52 0.24 -6.04
CA LEU A 95 5.79 0.80 -7.18
C LEU A 95 6.16 2.27 -7.42
N ASP A 96 6.16 3.09 -6.37
CA ASP A 96 6.56 4.51 -6.44
C ASP A 96 7.96 4.69 -6.99
N SER A 97 8.93 3.94 -6.45
CA SER A 97 10.31 3.97 -6.91
C SER A 97 10.45 3.53 -8.37
N SER A 98 9.71 2.50 -8.78
CA SER A 98 9.73 2.00 -10.15
C SER A 98 9.05 2.98 -11.12
N MET A 99 7.96 3.63 -10.71
CA MET A 99 7.31 4.68 -11.50
C MET A 99 8.19 5.92 -11.65
N ALA A 100 8.90 6.33 -10.60
CA ALA A 100 9.88 7.41 -10.66
C ALA A 100 11.01 7.08 -11.65
N SER A 101 11.59 5.88 -11.57
CA SER A 101 12.62 5.42 -12.50
C SER A 101 12.11 5.33 -13.95
N LEU A 102 10.86 4.88 -14.15
CA LEU A 102 10.24 4.87 -15.48
C LEU A 102 10.08 6.28 -16.03
N LYS A 103 9.71 7.25 -15.19
CA LYS A 103 9.57 8.65 -15.56
C LYS A 103 10.90 9.26 -15.99
N ASP A 104 11.99 8.93 -15.32
CA ASP A 104 13.34 9.38 -15.68
C ASP A 104 13.79 8.82 -17.03
N ILE A 105 13.41 7.57 -17.36
CA ILE A 105 13.73 6.94 -18.64
C ILE A 105 12.83 7.46 -19.76
N ASN A 106 11.52 7.53 -19.51
CA ASN A 106 10.53 7.94 -20.49
C ASN A 106 9.28 8.55 -19.82
N GLU A 107 9.29 9.85 -19.67
CA GLU A 107 8.21 10.61 -19.04
C GLU A 107 6.84 10.37 -19.70
N THR A 108 6.79 10.24 -21.04
CA THR A 108 5.54 9.99 -21.74
C THR A 108 4.92 8.64 -21.37
N ASP A 109 5.74 7.62 -21.22
CA ASP A 109 5.29 6.28 -20.83
C ASP A 109 4.76 6.26 -19.39
N ALA A 110 5.45 6.94 -18.47
CA ALA A 110 4.96 7.12 -17.11
C ALA A 110 3.62 7.86 -17.06
N ARG A 111 3.49 8.98 -17.77
CA ARG A 111 2.22 9.73 -17.89
C ARG A 111 1.07 8.89 -18.45
N ILE A 112 1.35 8.01 -19.40
CA ILE A 112 0.33 7.10 -19.96
C ILE A 112 -0.16 6.14 -18.90
N LEU A 113 0.76 5.54 -18.10
CA LEU A 113 0.40 4.62 -17.03
C LEU A 113 -0.38 5.33 -15.91
N GLU A 114 0.08 6.50 -15.48
CA GLU A 114 -0.61 7.32 -14.48
C GLU A 114 -2.04 7.64 -14.91
N SER A 115 -2.19 8.27 -16.09
CA SER A 115 -3.50 8.68 -16.61
C SER A 115 -4.45 7.50 -16.82
N ARG A 116 -3.96 6.39 -17.41
CA ARG A 116 -4.83 5.25 -17.76
C ARG A 116 -5.19 4.37 -16.58
N TYR A 117 -4.24 4.09 -15.67
CA TYR A 117 -4.43 3.08 -14.63
C TYR A 117 -4.65 3.68 -13.24
N ILE A 118 -3.99 4.79 -12.90
CA ILE A 118 -4.17 5.45 -11.60
C ILE A 118 -5.36 6.41 -11.62
N ASP A 119 -5.50 7.18 -12.71
CA ASP A 119 -6.59 8.16 -12.86
C ASP A 119 -7.83 7.58 -13.54
N ASP A 120 -7.77 6.34 -14.01
CA ASP A 120 -8.82 5.61 -14.75
C ASP A 120 -9.38 6.41 -15.95
N ALA A 121 -8.56 7.22 -16.60
CA ALA A 121 -8.96 7.99 -17.77
C ALA A 121 -9.21 7.11 -18.99
N SER A 122 -10.09 7.53 -19.89
CA SER A 122 -10.33 6.82 -21.15
C SER A 122 -9.07 6.82 -22.04
N TRP A 123 -8.98 5.86 -22.97
CA TRP A 123 -7.85 5.81 -23.91
C TRP A 123 -7.74 7.07 -24.78
N GLU A 124 -8.85 7.67 -25.12
CA GLU A 124 -8.94 8.90 -25.89
C GLU A 124 -8.41 10.10 -25.08
N SER A 125 -8.76 10.18 -23.81
CA SER A 125 -8.27 11.20 -22.89
C SER A 125 -6.78 11.05 -22.63
N THR A 126 -6.34 9.83 -22.33
CA THR A 126 -4.91 9.52 -22.13
C THR A 126 -4.07 9.83 -23.36
N ALA A 127 -4.55 9.48 -24.56
CA ALA A 127 -3.86 9.75 -25.80
C ALA A 127 -3.73 11.26 -26.07
N ARG A 128 -4.77 12.05 -25.79
CA ARG A 128 -4.71 13.52 -25.86
C ARG A 128 -3.70 14.09 -24.89
N TYR A 129 -3.72 13.61 -23.62
CA TYR A 129 -2.78 14.05 -22.61
C TYR A 129 -1.32 13.72 -22.94
N ALA A 130 -1.08 12.54 -23.53
CA ALA A 130 0.25 12.10 -23.98
C ALA A 130 0.64 12.60 -25.38
N CYS A 131 -0.17 13.43 -26.03
CA CYS A 131 0.05 13.97 -27.38
C CYS A 131 0.35 12.89 -28.42
N CYS A 132 -0.39 11.77 -28.42
CA CYS A 132 -0.19 10.67 -29.33
C CYS A 132 -1.52 10.07 -29.83
N SER A 133 -1.47 9.22 -30.86
CA SER A 133 -2.66 8.48 -31.31
C SER A 133 -3.07 7.42 -30.30
N VAL A 134 -4.36 7.08 -30.22
CA VAL A 134 -4.90 6.03 -29.34
C VAL A 134 -4.19 4.69 -29.56
N GLY A 135 -3.92 4.32 -30.83
CA GLY A 135 -3.19 3.09 -31.15
C GLY A 135 -1.74 3.10 -30.65
N SER A 136 -1.05 4.23 -30.78
CA SER A 136 0.30 4.42 -30.23
C SER A 136 0.29 4.39 -28.71
N CYS A 137 -0.68 5.06 -28.09
CA CYS A 137 -0.86 5.09 -26.65
C CYS A 137 -1.00 3.67 -26.06
N ARG A 138 -1.89 2.84 -26.61
CA ARG A 138 -2.08 1.44 -26.19
C ARG A 138 -0.82 0.59 -26.34
N ARG A 139 -0.08 0.76 -27.43
CA ARG A 139 1.18 0.03 -27.66
C ARG A 139 2.24 0.45 -26.66
N ARG A 140 2.41 1.76 -26.43
CA ARG A 140 3.33 2.30 -25.43
C ARG A 140 2.99 1.84 -24.02
N ALA A 141 1.72 1.87 -23.63
CA ALA A 141 1.26 1.38 -22.34
C ALA A 141 1.67 -0.08 -22.08
N ARG A 142 1.51 -0.96 -23.08
CA ARG A 142 1.94 -2.37 -22.96
C ARG A 142 3.45 -2.50 -22.76
N THR A 143 4.24 -1.70 -23.48
CA THR A 143 5.71 -1.70 -23.32
C THR A 143 6.09 -1.15 -21.95
N ALA A 144 5.51 -0.04 -21.53
CA ALA A 144 5.73 0.58 -20.22
C ALA A 144 5.38 -0.37 -19.07
N LEU A 145 4.24 -1.08 -19.16
CA LEU A 145 3.88 -2.10 -18.17
C LEU A 145 4.92 -3.22 -18.06
N LYS A 146 5.45 -3.70 -19.18
CA LYS A 146 6.52 -4.72 -19.17
C LYS A 146 7.78 -4.18 -18.49
N THR A 147 8.18 -2.97 -18.83
CA THR A 147 9.34 -2.31 -18.22
C THR A 147 9.14 -2.14 -16.71
N LEU A 148 7.99 -1.62 -16.30
CA LEU A 148 7.63 -1.44 -14.89
C LEU A 148 7.62 -2.78 -14.14
N THR A 149 7.05 -3.82 -14.75
CA THR A 149 7.03 -5.18 -14.19
C THR A 149 8.44 -5.71 -13.98
N GLY A 150 9.33 -5.51 -14.94
CA GLY A 150 10.75 -5.87 -14.81
C GLY A 150 11.46 -5.11 -13.70
N MET A 151 11.15 -3.81 -13.52
CA MET A 151 11.71 -2.99 -12.43
C MET A 151 11.21 -3.46 -11.05
N MET A 152 9.95 -3.87 -10.94
CA MET A 152 9.35 -4.31 -9.69
C MET A 152 9.78 -5.72 -9.26
N PHE A 153 9.87 -6.64 -10.19
CA PHE A 153 10.05 -8.07 -9.91
C PHE A 153 11.35 -8.66 -10.48
N GLY A 154 12.07 -7.90 -11.29
CA GLY A 154 13.34 -8.32 -11.85
C GLY A 154 13.25 -9.56 -12.75
N PRO A 155 14.27 -10.46 -12.71
CA PRO A 155 14.34 -11.63 -13.59
C PRO A 155 13.18 -12.61 -13.44
N ASP A 156 12.55 -12.66 -12.27
CA ASP A 156 11.41 -13.58 -12.00
C ASP A 156 10.20 -13.27 -12.87
N ALA A 157 10.02 -12.00 -13.23
CA ALA A 157 8.90 -11.54 -14.06
C ALA A 157 9.23 -11.55 -15.56
N VAL A 158 10.50 -11.42 -15.92
CA VAL A 158 10.99 -11.37 -17.30
C VAL A 158 11.93 -12.56 -17.50
N PRO A 159 11.50 -13.66 -18.14
CA PRO A 159 12.39 -14.77 -18.41
C PRO A 159 13.59 -14.26 -19.24
N MET A 160 14.77 -14.37 -18.68
CA MET A 160 15.99 -14.12 -19.44
C MET A 160 16.07 -15.18 -20.53
N GLN A 161 15.91 -14.77 -21.78
CA GLN A 161 16.24 -15.65 -22.92
C GLN A 161 17.74 -15.83 -22.93
N THR A 162 18.24 -16.87 -22.30
CA THR A 162 19.59 -17.36 -22.49
C THR A 162 19.64 -18.06 -23.87
N SER A 163 19.83 -17.29 -24.92
CA SER A 163 20.19 -17.86 -26.22
C SER A 163 21.65 -18.31 -26.13
N VAL A 164 21.85 -19.58 -25.84
CA VAL A 164 23.18 -20.20 -25.98
C VAL A 164 23.43 -20.41 -27.48
N VAL A 165 24.21 -19.54 -28.09
CA VAL A 165 24.67 -19.72 -29.47
C VAL A 165 25.84 -20.70 -29.44
N PHE A 166 25.56 -21.96 -29.84
CA PHE A 166 26.62 -22.94 -30.09
C PHE A 166 27.28 -22.64 -31.43
N PHE A 167 28.51 -22.11 -31.40
CA PHE A 167 29.36 -22.11 -32.59
C PHE A 167 29.87 -23.54 -32.84
N LYS A 168 29.40 -24.20 -33.91
CA LYS A 168 30.06 -25.39 -34.42
C LYS A 168 31.42 -25.00 -35.01
N ARG A 169 32.49 -25.57 -34.46
CA ARG A 169 33.83 -25.59 -35.07
C ARG A 169 33.84 -26.48 -36.30
#